data_ef871f60fcfec1aff22b019742dba01a
#
_entry.id   ef871f60fcfec1aff22b019742dba01a
#
_cell.length_a   1.000
_cell.length_b   1.000
_cell.length_c   1.000
_cell.angle_alpha   90.00
_cell.angle_beta   90.00
_cell.angle_gamma   90.00
#
_symmetry.space_group_name_H-M   'P 1'
#
loop_
_entity.id
_entity.type
_entity.pdbx_description
1 polymer ?
#
loop_
_entity_poly.entity_id
_entity_poly.type
_entity_poly.pdbx_seq_one_letter_code
_entity_poly.pdbx_strand_id
1 'polypeptide(L)'
;MVINMSYNIAIDGPAGAGKSTIAKLIAKKKNYIYVDTGAMYRAMALYFLEAGISADDQEKIESSVDQIDVTITYENGEQVVWLNGRNVNGLIRTEEVSRMASATSVNPKVRTKLVELQRKLAAKENVVMDGRDIGTVVLPDANVKIYLTASSAVRAKRRYEEQKAKGIDCNLEEIEKDIIERDHRDMTREISPLKRAEDAILLDSSNMTIEEVADAVIALCK
;
A
#
# COMPACT_ATOMS: atom_id res chain seq x y z
N MET A 1 23.19 4.49 26.37
CA MET A 1 21.80 4.30 25.90
C MET A 1 21.92 3.76 24.49
N VAL A 2 21.69 2.46 24.27
CA VAL A 2 21.66 1.90 22.90
C VAL A 2 20.34 2.38 22.32
N ILE A 3 20.40 3.30 21.36
CA ILE A 3 19.21 3.68 20.58
C ILE A 3 18.90 2.42 19.75
N ASN A 4 17.90 1.68 20.18
CA ASN A 4 17.41 0.54 19.41
C ASN A 4 16.71 1.14 18.18
N MET A 5 17.44 1.26 17.07
CA MET A 5 16.87 1.75 15.82
C MET A 5 15.88 0.69 15.32
N SER A 6 14.67 1.14 15.00
CA SER A 6 13.64 0.26 14.44
C SER A 6 14.13 -0.38 13.14
N TYR A 7 13.78 -1.64 12.91
CA TYR A 7 14.11 -2.36 11.69
C TYR A 7 12.95 -2.28 10.69
N ASN A 8 13.19 -1.69 9.53
CA ASN A 8 12.16 -1.38 8.56
C ASN A 8 12.37 -2.14 7.25
N ILE A 9 11.31 -2.78 6.75
CA ILE A 9 11.26 -3.46 5.46
C ILE A 9 10.26 -2.73 4.57
N ALA A 10 10.74 -2.19 3.44
CA ALA A 10 9.93 -1.52 2.43
C ALA A 10 9.64 -2.47 1.27
N ILE A 11 8.36 -2.62 0.89
CA ILE A 11 7.94 -3.45 -0.24
C ILE A 11 7.13 -2.60 -1.20
N ASP A 12 7.75 -2.18 -2.30
CA ASP A 12 7.10 -1.46 -3.38
C ASP A 12 6.79 -2.36 -4.57
N GLY A 13 5.92 -1.90 -5.44
CA GLY A 13 5.60 -2.61 -6.68
C GLY A 13 4.17 -2.37 -7.17
N PRO A 14 3.84 -2.85 -8.37
CA PRO A 14 2.58 -2.60 -9.04
C PRO A 14 1.36 -3.22 -8.34
N ALA A 15 0.17 -2.83 -8.77
CA ALA A 15 -1.08 -3.38 -8.25
C ALA A 15 -1.18 -4.89 -8.52
N GLY A 16 -1.67 -5.68 -7.56
CA GLY A 16 -1.84 -7.12 -7.72
C GLY A 16 -0.55 -7.96 -7.65
N ALA A 17 0.63 -7.36 -7.38
CA ALA A 17 1.89 -8.09 -7.26
C ALA A 17 2.00 -8.99 -6.00
N GLY A 18 1.00 -8.99 -5.11
CA GLY A 18 1.00 -9.80 -3.90
C GLY A 18 1.67 -9.16 -2.69
N LYS A 19 2.06 -7.87 -2.78
CA LYS A 19 2.79 -7.16 -1.72
C LYS A 19 2.19 -7.32 -0.33
N SER A 20 0.89 -7.07 -0.19
CA SER A 20 0.22 -7.11 1.11
C SER A 20 0.20 -8.51 1.72
N THR A 21 0.04 -9.55 0.90
CA THR A 21 0.09 -10.94 1.35
C THR A 21 1.49 -11.30 1.86
N ILE A 22 2.51 -10.94 1.08
CA ILE A 22 3.91 -11.17 1.43
C ILE A 22 4.32 -10.36 2.66
N ALA A 23 3.97 -9.07 2.71
CA ALA A 23 4.28 -8.19 3.83
C ALA A 23 3.67 -8.70 5.15
N LYS A 24 2.41 -9.15 5.14
CA LYS A 24 1.75 -9.77 6.30
C LYS A 24 2.47 -11.03 6.77
N LEU A 25 2.86 -11.91 5.83
CA LEU A 25 3.55 -13.14 6.15
C LEU A 25 4.93 -12.87 6.77
N ILE A 26 5.70 -11.94 6.18
CA ILE A 26 7.01 -11.53 6.72
C ILE A 26 6.83 -10.91 8.12
N ALA A 27 5.88 -9.99 8.27
CA ALA A 27 5.60 -9.35 9.56
C ALA A 27 5.29 -10.38 10.64
N LYS A 28 4.45 -11.38 10.33
CA LYS A 28 4.13 -12.49 11.23
C LYS A 28 5.36 -13.32 11.58
N LYS A 29 6.17 -13.73 10.58
CA LYS A 29 7.38 -14.57 10.80
C LYS A 29 8.46 -13.83 11.61
N LYS A 30 8.57 -12.49 11.43
CA LYS A 30 9.58 -11.65 12.12
C LYS A 30 9.08 -11.03 13.41
N ASN A 31 7.80 -11.18 13.74
CA ASN A 31 7.13 -10.45 14.82
C ASN A 31 7.27 -8.93 14.69
N TYR A 32 7.08 -8.43 13.47
CA TYR A 32 7.05 -7.03 13.12
C TYR A 32 5.63 -6.55 12.87
N ILE A 33 5.42 -5.25 12.85
CA ILE A 33 4.14 -4.64 12.53
C ILE A 33 3.99 -4.54 11.00
N TYR A 34 2.87 -5.04 10.48
CA TYR A 34 2.52 -4.84 9.07
C TYR A 34 1.79 -3.50 8.90
N VAL A 35 2.21 -2.69 7.93
CA VAL A 35 1.57 -1.40 7.60
C VAL A 35 1.07 -1.39 6.15
N ASP A 36 -0.27 -1.49 5.98
CA ASP A 36 -0.97 -1.28 4.70
C ASP A 36 -1.14 0.22 4.44
N THR A 37 -0.19 0.84 3.74
CA THR A 37 -0.30 2.27 3.44
C THR A 37 -1.46 2.58 2.49
N GLY A 38 -1.79 1.67 1.59
CA GLY A 38 -2.96 1.80 0.72
C GLY A 38 -4.28 1.91 1.49
N ALA A 39 -4.39 1.25 2.65
CA ALA A 39 -5.57 1.40 3.51
C ALA A 39 -5.70 2.82 4.08
N MET A 40 -4.58 3.48 4.38
CA MET A 40 -4.58 4.87 4.86
C MET A 40 -5.07 5.85 3.77
N TYR A 41 -4.57 5.70 2.53
CA TYR A 41 -5.06 6.48 1.40
C TYR A 41 -6.55 6.22 1.12
N ARG A 42 -7.01 4.98 1.27
CA ARG A 42 -8.42 4.63 1.12
C ARG A 42 -9.30 5.22 2.24
N ALA A 43 -8.79 5.36 3.44
CA ALA A 43 -9.53 6.03 4.52
C ALA A 43 -9.75 7.51 4.19
N MET A 44 -8.74 8.22 3.68
CA MET A 44 -8.92 9.60 3.21
C MET A 44 -9.88 9.68 2.02
N ALA A 45 -9.79 8.76 1.07
CA ALA A 45 -10.69 8.69 -0.06
C ALA A 45 -12.16 8.46 0.36
N LEU A 46 -12.38 7.63 1.37
CA LEU A 46 -13.72 7.43 1.94
C LEU A 46 -14.28 8.74 2.49
N TYR A 47 -13.47 9.51 3.22
CA TYR A 47 -13.90 10.83 3.69
C TYR A 47 -14.35 11.74 2.53
N PHE A 48 -13.56 11.83 1.47
CA PHE A 48 -13.89 12.67 0.33
C PHE A 48 -15.19 12.23 -0.34
N LEU A 49 -15.41 10.93 -0.51
CA LEU A 49 -16.65 10.38 -1.06
C LEU A 49 -17.85 10.70 -0.17
N GLU A 50 -17.74 10.49 1.14
CA GLU A 50 -18.82 10.78 2.09
C GLU A 50 -19.13 12.29 2.18
N ALA A 51 -18.13 13.15 1.97
CA ALA A 51 -18.29 14.60 1.90
C ALA A 51 -18.76 15.11 0.53
N GLY A 52 -18.95 14.24 -0.47
CA GLY A 52 -19.32 14.62 -1.82
C GLY A 52 -18.25 15.43 -2.57
N ILE A 53 -16.98 15.24 -2.22
CA ILE A 53 -15.86 15.93 -2.84
C ILE A 53 -15.38 15.11 -4.04
N SER A 54 -15.37 15.72 -5.23
CA SER A 54 -14.81 15.10 -6.44
C SER A 54 -13.29 14.99 -6.37
N ALA A 55 -12.73 13.95 -6.99
CA ALA A 55 -11.29 13.79 -7.13
C ALA A 55 -10.62 14.93 -7.91
N ASP A 56 -11.36 15.63 -8.76
CA ASP A 56 -10.87 16.75 -9.57
C ASP A 56 -10.90 18.10 -8.80
N ASP A 57 -11.61 18.16 -7.67
CA ASP A 57 -11.74 19.37 -6.86
C ASP A 57 -10.57 19.48 -5.86
N GLN A 58 -9.40 19.81 -6.39
CA GLN A 58 -8.16 19.89 -5.60
C GLN A 58 -8.25 20.90 -4.45
N GLU A 59 -8.95 22.01 -4.64
CA GLU A 59 -9.14 23.04 -3.61
C GLU A 59 -9.93 22.51 -2.41
N LYS A 60 -11.05 21.80 -2.65
CA LYS A 60 -11.82 21.18 -1.56
C LYS A 60 -11.05 20.02 -0.91
N ILE A 61 -10.32 19.22 -1.68
CA ILE A 61 -9.45 18.19 -1.12
C ILE A 61 -8.48 18.84 -0.15
N GLU A 62 -7.70 19.83 -0.58
CA GLU A 62 -6.68 20.47 0.24
C GLU A 62 -7.23 21.16 1.50
N SER A 63 -8.36 21.84 1.38
CA SER A 63 -9.01 22.49 2.53
C SER A 63 -9.56 21.51 3.55
N SER A 64 -9.89 20.29 3.12
CA SER A 64 -10.44 19.23 4.00
C SER A 64 -9.35 18.43 4.74
N VAL A 65 -8.13 18.32 4.19
CA VAL A 65 -7.09 17.41 4.71
C VAL A 65 -6.82 17.63 6.21
N ASP A 66 -6.81 18.88 6.68
CA ASP A 66 -6.49 19.19 8.08
C ASP A 66 -7.59 18.71 9.05
N GLN A 67 -8.81 18.53 8.57
CA GLN A 67 -9.98 18.07 9.34
C GLN A 67 -10.07 16.54 9.40
N ILE A 68 -9.26 15.83 8.60
CA ILE A 68 -9.31 14.38 8.51
C ILE A 68 -8.29 13.79 9.48
N ASP A 69 -8.73 13.06 10.49
CA ASP A 69 -7.85 12.27 11.34
C ASP A 69 -7.84 10.81 10.87
N VAL A 70 -6.66 10.35 10.47
CA VAL A 70 -6.41 8.93 10.14
C VAL A 70 -5.47 8.37 11.17
N THR A 71 -5.92 7.39 11.93
CA THR A 71 -5.09 6.69 12.91
C THR A 71 -5.08 5.19 12.66
N ILE A 72 -4.07 4.51 13.18
CA ILE A 72 -3.88 3.07 13.03
C ILE A 72 -3.67 2.46 14.41
N THR A 73 -4.43 1.42 14.69
CA THR A 73 -4.21 0.53 15.82
C THR A 73 -4.00 -0.91 15.33
N TYR A 74 -3.62 -1.77 16.22
CA TYR A 74 -3.44 -3.20 15.92
C TYR A 74 -4.27 -4.01 16.91
N GLU A 75 -5.17 -4.85 16.39
CA GLU A 75 -6.02 -5.75 17.15
C GLU A 75 -5.77 -7.18 16.67
N ASN A 76 -5.39 -8.07 17.56
CA ASN A 76 -5.04 -9.47 17.24
C ASN A 76 -3.98 -9.62 16.12
N GLY A 77 -3.05 -8.66 16.03
CA GLY A 77 -2.01 -8.64 15.01
C GLY A 77 -2.46 -8.11 13.63
N GLU A 78 -3.71 -7.65 13.51
CA GLU A 78 -4.22 -7.03 12.30
C GLU A 78 -4.32 -5.51 12.43
N GLN A 79 -4.02 -4.81 11.34
CA GLN A 79 -4.16 -3.36 11.25
C GLN A 79 -5.64 -2.96 11.26
N VAL A 80 -5.99 -2.05 12.15
CA VAL A 80 -7.29 -1.37 12.17
C VAL A 80 -7.08 0.09 11.80
N VAL A 81 -7.79 0.53 10.77
CA VAL A 81 -7.76 1.91 10.28
C VAL A 81 -8.96 2.66 10.82
N TRP A 82 -8.67 3.78 11.43
CA TRP A 82 -9.68 4.70 11.98
C TRP A 82 -9.70 5.98 11.17
N LEU A 83 -10.89 6.41 10.83
CA LEU A 83 -11.17 7.69 10.19
C LEU A 83 -12.05 8.52 11.13
N ASN A 84 -11.52 9.63 11.65
CA ASN A 84 -12.22 10.49 12.61
C ASN A 84 -12.83 9.68 13.78
N GLY A 85 -12.07 8.73 14.33
CA GLY A 85 -12.48 7.86 15.43
C GLY A 85 -13.43 6.71 15.06
N ARG A 86 -13.79 6.54 13.77
CA ARG A 86 -14.61 5.43 13.27
C ARG A 86 -13.75 4.35 12.63
N ASN A 87 -13.92 3.07 13.02
CA ASN A 87 -13.30 1.95 12.31
C ASN A 87 -13.87 1.83 10.90
N VAL A 88 -12.99 1.89 9.89
CA VAL A 88 -13.39 1.89 8.47
C VAL A 88 -12.90 0.67 7.68
N ASN A 89 -12.35 -0.35 8.34
CA ASN A 89 -11.79 -1.53 7.65
C ASN A 89 -12.80 -2.21 6.72
N GLY A 90 -14.07 -2.29 7.10
CA GLY A 90 -15.15 -2.86 6.28
C GLY A 90 -15.61 -1.99 5.12
N LEU A 91 -15.26 -0.71 5.10
CA LEU A 91 -15.76 0.29 4.15
C LEU A 91 -14.74 0.64 3.06
N ILE A 92 -13.45 0.55 3.37
CA ILE A 92 -12.37 1.08 2.51
C ILE A 92 -11.92 0.14 1.38
N ARG A 93 -12.55 -1.02 1.18
CA ARG A 93 -12.13 -2.00 0.17
C ARG A 93 -13.07 -2.10 -1.04
N THR A 94 -13.95 -1.12 -1.22
CA THR A 94 -14.78 -1.02 -2.40
C THR A 94 -13.98 -0.52 -3.61
N GLU A 95 -14.49 -0.78 -4.81
CA GLU A 95 -13.86 -0.31 -6.04
C GLU A 95 -13.91 1.23 -6.13
N GLU A 96 -15.03 1.84 -5.75
CA GLU A 96 -15.22 3.28 -5.73
C GLU A 96 -14.18 3.98 -4.83
N VAL A 97 -14.00 3.50 -3.58
CA VAL A 97 -12.98 4.01 -2.66
C VAL A 97 -11.58 3.81 -3.23
N SER A 98 -11.34 2.68 -3.90
CA SER A 98 -10.03 2.39 -4.50
C SER A 98 -9.69 3.31 -5.68
N ARG A 99 -10.70 3.66 -6.50
CA ARG A 99 -10.54 4.64 -7.59
C ARG A 99 -10.28 6.04 -7.03
N MET A 100 -11.08 6.47 -6.06
CA MET A 100 -10.92 7.76 -5.39
C MET A 100 -9.54 7.88 -4.72
N ALA A 101 -9.08 6.84 -4.02
CA ALA A 101 -7.76 6.81 -3.41
C ALA A 101 -6.62 6.94 -4.44
N SER A 102 -6.74 6.25 -5.58
CA SER A 102 -5.76 6.37 -6.66
C SER A 102 -5.72 7.79 -7.24
N ALA A 103 -6.88 8.41 -7.45
CA ALA A 103 -6.97 9.76 -8.00
C ALA A 103 -6.47 10.83 -7.03
N THR A 104 -6.78 10.72 -5.73
CA THR A 104 -6.39 11.72 -4.72
C THR A 104 -5.00 11.50 -4.13
N SER A 105 -4.38 10.33 -4.37
CA SER A 105 -3.04 10.01 -3.87
C SER A 105 -1.92 10.88 -4.46
N VAL A 106 -2.18 11.60 -5.53
CA VAL A 106 -1.24 12.54 -6.15
C VAL A 106 -1.27 13.92 -5.48
N ASN A 107 -2.29 14.24 -4.69
CA ASN A 107 -2.38 15.52 -4.01
C ASN A 107 -1.27 15.68 -2.96
N PRO A 108 -0.46 16.76 -3.00
CA PRO A 108 0.68 16.94 -2.10
C PRO A 108 0.29 16.97 -0.62
N LYS A 109 -0.83 17.60 -0.26
CA LYS A 109 -1.28 17.75 1.13
C LYS A 109 -1.72 16.40 1.72
N VAL A 110 -2.47 15.61 0.94
CA VAL A 110 -2.86 14.23 1.29
C VAL A 110 -1.61 13.39 1.55
N ARG A 111 -0.63 13.48 0.65
CA ARG A 111 0.62 12.73 0.78
C ARG A 111 1.42 13.13 2.01
N THR A 112 1.65 14.43 2.20
CA THR A 112 2.42 14.93 3.35
C THR A 112 1.87 14.39 4.65
N LYS A 113 0.56 14.50 4.85
CA LYS A 113 -0.09 14.01 6.07
C LYS A 113 0.10 12.51 6.29
N LEU A 114 -0.11 11.70 5.25
CA LEU A 114 -0.01 10.25 5.38
C LEU A 114 1.44 9.77 5.49
N VAL A 115 2.37 10.37 4.76
CA VAL A 115 3.81 10.06 4.88
C VAL A 115 4.35 10.36 6.28
N GLU A 116 3.94 11.47 6.88
CA GLU A 116 4.32 11.79 8.27
C GLU A 116 3.82 10.72 9.25
N LEU A 117 2.57 10.27 9.10
CA LEU A 117 2.02 9.21 9.95
C LEU A 117 2.78 7.88 9.76
N GLN A 118 3.08 7.52 8.52
CA GLN A 118 3.85 6.31 8.19
C GLN A 118 5.26 6.36 8.80
N ARG A 119 5.95 7.48 8.68
CA ARG A 119 7.28 7.68 9.29
C ARG A 119 7.24 7.63 10.81
N LYS A 120 6.21 8.21 11.44
CA LYS A 120 6.03 8.16 12.91
C LYS A 120 5.84 6.72 13.41
N LEU A 121 5.15 5.87 12.66
CA LEU A 121 5.01 4.44 12.97
C LEU A 121 6.36 3.72 12.83
N ALA A 122 7.04 3.89 11.70
CA ALA A 122 8.30 3.23 11.42
C ALA A 122 9.45 3.66 12.35
N ALA A 123 9.37 4.87 12.95
CA ALA A 123 10.35 5.33 13.91
C ALA A 123 10.22 4.66 15.30
N LYS A 124 9.05 4.11 15.62
CA LYS A 124 8.75 3.53 16.93
C LYS A 124 8.84 2.01 16.97
N GLU A 125 8.53 1.37 15.83
CA GLU A 125 8.31 -0.06 15.74
C GLU A 125 9.10 -0.66 14.59
N ASN A 126 9.43 -1.95 14.69
CA ASN A 126 9.90 -2.70 13.53
C ASN A 126 8.73 -2.94 12.59
N VAL A 127 8.81 -2.47 11.35
CA VAL A 127 7.69 -2.54 10.41
C VAL A 127 8.03 -3.26 9.11
N VAL A 128 7.01 -3.91 8.54
CA VAL A 128 6.96 -4.28 7.13
C VAL A 128 5.89 -3.42 6.48
N MET A 129 6.29 -2.50 5.63
CA MET A 129 5.41 -1.52 5.00
C MET A 129 5.33 -1.76 3.51
N ASP A 130 4.10 -1.86 2.97
CA ASP A 130 3.90 -2.01 1.53
C ASP A 130 3.23 -0.79 0.89
N GLY A 131 3.66 -0.47 -0.33
CA GLY A 131 3.13 0.68 -1.06
C GLY A 131 3.58 0.78 -2.51
N ARG A 132 3.91 2.03 -2.93
CA ARG A 132 4.40 2.38 -4.27
C ARG A 132 5.71 3.15 -4.25
N ASP A 133 5.98 3.81 -3.15
CA ASP A 133 7.10 4.74 -2.98
C ASP A 133 7.68 4.66 -1.56
N ILE A 134 7.54 3.49 -0.93
CA ILE A 134 8.01 3.31 0.45
C ILE A 134 9.53 3.45 0.50
N GLY A 135 10.25 2.70 -0.34
CA GLY A 135 11.71 2.71 -0.38
C GLY A 135 12.32 3.94 -1.05
N THR A 136 11.51 4.75 -1.79
CA THR A 136 12.00 5.95 -2.46
C THR A 136 11.69 7.24 -1.71
N VAL A 137 10.55 7.30 -1.02
CA VAL A 137 10.03 8.54 -0.40
C VAL A 137 9.76 8.36 1.08
N VAL A 138 9.03 7.33 1.49
CA VAL A 138 8.56 7.19 2.87
C VAL A 138 9.70 6.79 3.79
N LEU A 139 10.40 5.71 3.46
CA LEU A 139 11.51 5.10 4.23
C LEU A 139 12.74 4.92 3.33
N PRO A 140 13.38 6.02 2.89
CA PRO A 140 14.54 5.94 2.00
C PRO A 140 15.74 5.23 2.65
N ASP A 141 15.77 5.13 3.97
CA ASP A 141 16.81 4.47 4.74
C ASP A 141 16.33 3.12 5.33
N ALA A 142 15.27 2.50 4.76
CA ALA A 142 14.81 1.19 5.21
C ALA A 142 15.93 0.14 5.12
N ASN A 143 16.00 -0.75 6.13
CA ASN A 143 17.03 -1.79 6.23
C ASN A 143 16.98 -2.78 5.06
N VAL A 144 15.79 -3.07 4.55
CA VAL A 144 15.57 -3.90 3.37
C VAL A 144 14.55 -3.22 2.47
N LYS A 145 14.87 -3.09 1.19
CA LYS A 145 13.98 -2.55 0.17
C LYS A 145 13.76 -3.57 -0.94
N ILE A 146 12.50 -3.87 -1.20
CA ILE A 146 12.08 -4.83 -2.23
C ILE A 146 11.20 -4.10 -3.24
N TYR A 147 11.48 -4.31 -4.51
CA TYR A 147 10.54 -4.01 -5.58
C TYR A 147 9.94 -5.34 -6.07
N LEU A 148 8.74 -5.64 -5.55
CA LEU A 148 8.03 -6.88 -5.88
C LEU A 148 7.21 -6.69 -7.15
N THR A 149 7.45 -7.56 -8.14
CA THR A 149 6.72 -7.53 -9.40
C THR A 149 6.19 -8.91 -9.81
N ALA A 150 5.31 -8.92 -10.78
CA ALA A 150 4.88 -10.06 -11.57
C ALA A 150 4.29 -9.53 -12.88
N SER A 151 4.23 -10.34 -13.94
CA SER A 151 3.62 -9.92 -15.21
C SER A 151 2.16 -9.50 -15.03
N SER A 152 1.64 -8.61 -15.89
CA SER A 152 0.24 -8.16 -15.85
C SER A 152 -0.72 -9.35 -15.92
N ALA A 153 -0.44 -10.31 -16.81
CA ALA A 153 -1.24 -11.52 -16.98
C ALA A 153 -1.31 -12.36 -15.71
N VAL A 154 -0.19 -12.57 -15.01
CA VAL A 154 -0.16 -13.32 -13.73
C VAL A 154 -0.94 -12.58 -12.66
N ARG A 155 -0.80 -11.26 -12.56
CA ARG A 155 -1.54 -10.44 -11.59
C ARG A 155 -3.04 -10.41 -11.87
N ALA A 156 -3.42 -10.33 -13.14
CA ALA A 156 -4.81 -10.39 -13.58
C ALA A 156 -5.43 -11.75 -13.24
N LYS A 157 -4.72 -12.84 -13.52
CA LYS A 157 -5.18 -14.18 -13.17
C LYS A 157 -5.40 -14.35 -11.68
N ARG A 158 -4.45 -13.91 -10.82
CA ARG A 158 -4.58 -13.94 -9.35
C ARG A 158 -5.83 -13.19 -8.89
N ARG A 159 -6.06 -11.98 -9.43
CA ARG A 159 -7.22 -11.15 -9.09
C ARG A 159 -8.53 -11.76 -9.58
N TYR A 160 -8.54 -12.33 -10.78
CA TYR A 160 -9.69 -13.03 -11.34
C TYR A 160 -10.10 -14.21 -10.45
N GLU A 161 -9.14 -15.06 -10.05
CA GLU A 161 -9.39 -16.21 -9.17
C GLU A 161 -9.91 -15.75 -7.79
N GLU A 162 -9.36 -14.69 -7.23
CA GLU A 162 -9.84 -14.10 -5.97
C GLU A 162 -11.29 -13.59 -6.08
N GLN A 163 -11.65 -12.90 -7.17
CA GLN A 163 -13.00 -12.38 -7.39
C GLN A 163 -14.00 -13.52 -7.61
N LYS A 164 -13.63 -14.51 -8.41
CA LYS A 164 -14.45 -15.73 -8.63
C LYS A 164 -14.71 -16.48 -7.33
N ALA A 165 -13.71 -16.64 -6.47
CA ALA A 165 -13.87 -17.29 -5.18
C ALA A 165 -14.85 -16.55 -4.25
N LYS A 166 -15.02 -15.24 -4.45
CA LYS A 166 -16.00 -14.39 -3.74
C LYS A 166 -17.38 -14.36 -4.42
N GLY A 167 -17.57 -15.10 -5.52
CA GLY A 167 -18.82 -15.09 -6.29
C GLY A 167 -19.06 -13.79 -7.10
N ILE A 168 -18.02 -13.00 -7.33
CA ILE A 168 -18.10 -11.75 -8.10
C ILE A 168 -17.96 -12.13 -9.58
N ASP A 169 -18.92 -11.68 -10.40
CA ASP A 169 -18.79 -11.80 -11.86
C ASP A 169 -17.71 -10.85 -12.38
N CYS A 170 -16.78 -11.39 -13.18
CA CYS A 170 -15.62 -10.64 -13.62
C CYS A 170 -15.03 -11.20 -14.92
N ASN A 171 -14.37 -10.35 -15.69
CA ASN A 171 -13.71 -10.68 -16.96
C ASN A 171 -12.19 -10.53 -16.80
N LEU A 172 -11.44 -11.57 -17.21
CA LEU A 172 -9.99 -11.58 -17.07
C LEU A 172 -9.30 -10.49 -17.89
N GLU A 173 -9.77 -10.26 -19.12
CA GLU A 173 -9.18 -9.27 -20.03
C GLU A 173 -9.40 -7.83 -19.51
N GLU A 174 -10.59 -7.57 -18.98
CA GLU A 174 -10.91 -6.28 -18.36
C GLU A 174 -10.06 -6.04 -17.11
N ILE A 175 -9.89 -7.07 -16.27
CA ILE A 175 -9.01 -6.99 -15.09
C ILE A 175 -7.57 -6.70 -15.49
N GLU A 176 -7.06 -7.34 -16.55
CA GLU A 176 -5.69 -7.09 -17.01
C GLU A 176 -5.53 -5.67 -17.56
N LYS A 177 -6.50 -5.20 -18.34
CA LYS A 177 -6.54 -3.83 -18.85
C LYS A 177 -6.52 -2.81 -17.72
N ASP A 178 -7.37 -2.98 -16.71
CA ASP A 178 -7.42 -2.13 -15.52
C ASP A 178 -6.08 -2.10 -14.76
N ILE A 179 -5.42 -3.26 -14.64
CA ILE A 179 -4.11 -3.38 -14.02
C ILE A 179 -3.06 -2.59 -14.79
N ILE A 180 -3.02 -2.73 -16.11
CA ILE A 180 -2.07 -2.02 -16.98
C ILE A 180 -2.29 -0.50 -16.91
N GLU A 181 -3.54 -0.05 -16.99
CA GLU A 181 -3.87 1.37 -16.88
C GLU A 181 -3.50 1.96 -15.51
N ARG A 182 -3.74 1.19 -14.46
CA ARG A 182 -3.36 1.62 -13.10
C ARG A 182 -1.86 1.69 -12.92
N ASP A 183 -1.12 0.70 -13.40
CA ASP A 183 0.34 0.70 -13.34
C ASP A 183 0.91 1.88 -14.12
N HIS A 184 0.37 2.16 -15.30
CA HIS A 184 0.78 3.33 -16.08
C HIS A 184 0.59 4.62 -15.29
N ARG A 185 -0.58 4.83 -14.68
CA ARG A 185 -0.84 6.00 -13.82
C ARG A 185 0.11 6.07 -12.63
N ASP A 186 0.33 4.95 -11.94
CA ASP A 186 1.23 4.90 -10.78
C ASP A 186 2.68 5.23 -11.18
N MET A 187 3.14 4.79 -12.36
CA MET A 187 4.51 5.01 -12.87
C MET A 187 4.73 6.41 -13.47
N THR A 188 3.69 7.02 -14.07
CA THR A 188 3.81 8.28 -14.79
C THR A 188 3.36 9.51 -14.00
N ARG A 189 2.79 9.31 -12.81
CA ARG A 189 2.40 10.43 -11.96
C ARG A 189 3.61 11.30 -11.61
N GLU A 190 3.40 12.61 -11.59
CA GLU A 190 4.45 13.60 -11.32
C GLU A 190 5.01 13.48 -9.91
N ILE A 191 4.14 13.26 -8.91
CA ILE A 191 4.51 13.21 -7.51
C ILE A 191 4.65 11.75 -7.04
N SER A 192 5.84 11.40 -6.56
CA SER A 192 6.18 10.07 -6.01
C SER A 192 5.78 8.92 -6.96
N PRO A 193 6.28 8.88 -8.19
CA PRO A 193 5.96 7.81 -9.12
C PRO A 193 6.38 6.45 -8.57
N LEU A 194 5.65 5.41 -8.97
CA LEU A 194 6.08 4.03 -8.72
C LEU A 194 7.36 3.76 -9.49
N LYS A 195 8.48 3.71 -8.80
CA LYS A 195 9.78 3.33 -9.36
C LYS A 195 10.58 2.53 -8.34
N ARG A 196 11.44 1.66 -8.84
CA ARG A 196 12.37 0.92 -7.99
C ARG A 196 13.40 1.89 -7.40
N ALA A 197 13.60 1.85 -6.09
CA ALA A 197 14.72 2.54 -5.46
C ALA A 197 16.05 1.91 -5.96
N GLU A 198 17.12 2.70 -6.04
CA GLU A 198 18.41 2.24 -6.60
C GLU A 198 18.98 1.04 -5.84
N ASP A 199 18.81 1.03 -4.54
CA ASP A 199 19.24 -0.02 -3.63
C ASP A 199 18.17 -1.09 -3.36
N ALA A 200 17.00 -1.02 -4.01
CA ALA A 200 15.96 -2.02 -3.87
C ALA A 200 16.27 -3.28 -4.70
N ILE A 201 16.05 -4.43 -4.09
CA ILE A 201 16.15 -5.72 -4.77
C ILE A 201 14.90 -5.95 -5.59
N LEU A 202 15.07 -6.21 -6.89
CA LEU A 202 13.99 -6.62 -7.76
C LEU A 202 13.66 -8.09 -7.52
N LEU A 203 12.40 -8.37 -7.18
CA LEU A 203 11.91 -9.72 -6.97
C LEU A 203 10.69 -9.98 -7.86
N ASP A 204 10.86 -10.83 -8.87
CA ASP A 204 9.77 -11.26 -9.75
C ASP A 204 9.11 -12.52 -9.17
N SER A 205 7.87 -12.36 -8.73
CA SER A 205 7.07 -13.43 -8.12
C SER A 205 6.20 -14.20 -9.12
N SER A 206 6.41 -14.02 -10.44
CA SER A 206 5.56 -14.65 -11.46
C SER A 206 5.49 -16.17 -11.33
N ASN A 207 6.62 -16.80 -10.98
CA ASN A 207 6.77 -18.25 -10.87
C ASN A 207 7.11 -18.71 -9.45
N MET A 208 6.82 -17.90 -8.43
CA MET A 208 7.12 -18.20 -7.03
C MET A 208 5.84 -18.35 -6.22
N THR A 209 5.87 -19.23 -5.25
CA THR A 209 4.85 -19.32 -4.20
C THR A 209 4.99 -18.17 -3.20
N ILE A 210 3.93 -17.93 -2.43
CA ILE A 210 3.93 -16.91 -1.37
C ILE A 210 5.06 -17.15 -0.35
N GLU A 211 5.25 -18.42 0.04
CA GLU A 211 6.29 -18.81 1.01
C GLU A 211 7.70 -18.56 0.46
N GLU A 212 7.98 -18.96 -0.79
CA GLU A 212 9.29 -18.76 -1.42
C GLU A 212 9.64 -17.25 -1.52
N VAL A 213 8.66 -16.40 -1.85
CA VAL A 213 8.87 -14.94 -1.89
C VAL A 213 9.17 -14.41 -0.49
N ALA A 214 8.38 -14.82 0.51
CA ALA A 214 8.57 -14.36 1.88
C ALA A 214 9.94 -14.81 2.45
N ASP A 215 10.32 -16.05 2.22
CA ASP A 215 11.60 -16.58 2.69
C ASP A 215 12.79 -15.92 1.98
N ALA A 216 12.68 -15.63 0.68
CA ALA A 216 13.69 -14.85 -0.05
C ALA A 216 13.90 -13.45 0.56
N VAL A 217 12.80 -12.77 0.94
CA VAL A 217 12.91 -11.45 1.60
C VAL A 217 13.49 -11.58 3.00
N ILE A 218 13.06 -12.57 3.78
CA ILE A 218 13.58 -12.80 5.14
C ILE A 218 15.08 -13.10 5.14
N ALA A 219 15.57 -13.85 4.14
CA ALA A 219 17.00 -14.14 3.99
C ALA A 219 17.88 -12.89 3.79
N LEU A 220 17.30 -11.77 3.35
CA LEU A 220 17.97 -10.47 3.22
C LEU A 220 18.03 -9.69 4.54
N CYS A 221 17.24 -10.07 5.54
CA CYS A 221 17.23 -9.42 6.85
C CYS A 221 18.41 -9.90 7.70
N LYS A 222 19.35 -9.02 7.94
CA LYS A 222 20.52 -9.28 8.81
C LYS A 222 20.22 -9.02 10.26
#